data_b55ea37b0e9121604114a226bb92f8ad
#
_entry.id   b55ea37b0e9121604114a226bb92f8ad
#
_cell.length_a   1.000
_cell.length_b   1.000
_cell.length_c   1.000
_cell.angle_alpha   90.00
_cell.angle_beta   90.00
_cell.angle_gamma   90.00
#
_symmetry.space_group_name_H-M   'P 1'
#
loop_
_entity.id
_entity.type
_entity.pdbx_description
1 polymer ?
#
loop_
_entity_poly.entity_id
_entity_poly.type
_entity_poly.pdbx_seq_one_letter_code
_entity_poly.pdbx_strand_id
1 'polypeptide(L)' 'KKKLTYKEQKELEQLEKDLEALASEKAGLEEKLNSGSLPYEELQKASERIGEIMELTDEKELRWLELSENL' A
#
# COMPACT_ATOMS: atom_id res chain seq x y z
N LYS A 1 -25.43 0.76 14.15
CA LYS A 1 -24.26 1.03 13.31
C LYS A 1 -24.13 2.52 13.04
N LYS A 2 -22.96 3.07 13.31
CA LYS A 2 -22.69 4.45 13.02
C LYS A 2 -22.38 4.64 11.54
N LYS A 3 -23.00 5.63 10.96
CA LYS A 3 -22.64 6.05 9.60
C LYS A 3 -21.29 6.76 9.67
N LEU A 4 -20.49 6.57 8.66
CA LEU A 4 -19.23 7.28 8.55
C LEU A 4 -19.50 8.77 8.36
N THR A 5 -18.67 9.60 8.99
CA THR A 5 -18.74 11.05 8.76
C THR A 5 -18.20 11.32 7.35
N TYR A 6 -18.43 12.53 6.85
CA TYR A 6 -17.90 12.93 5.55
C TYR A 6 -16.38 12.77 5.51
N LYS A 7 -15.70 13.19 6.58
CA LYS A 7 -14.25 13.05 6.72
C LYS A 7 -13.81 11.59 6.66
N GLU A 8 -14.53 10.74 7.37
CA GLU A 8 -14.20 9.29 7.41
C GLU A 8 -14.41 8.65 6.06
N GLN A 9 -15.47 9.04 5.34
CA GLN A 9 -15.71 8.54 4.00
C GLN A 9 -14.59 8.94 3.04
N LYS A 10 -14.12 10.19 3.15
CA LYS A 10 -13.02 10.66 2.32
C LYS A 10 -11.73 9.94 2.66
N GLU A 11 -11.50 9.69 3.93
CA GLU A 11 -10.33 8.94 4.39
C GLU A 11 -10.37 7.52 3.83
N LEU A 12 -11.53 6.88 3.89
CA LEU A 12 -11.70 5.52 3.38
C LEU A 12 -11.39 5.44 1.87
N GLU A 13 -11.94 6.39 1.11
CA GLU A 13 -11.68 6.46 -0.32
C GLU A 13 -10.19 6.65 -0.62
N GLN A 14 -9.53 7.52 0.15
CA GLN A 14 -8.11 7.77 -0.03
C GLN A 14 -7.28 6.55 0.32
N LEU A 15 -7.65 5.85 1.39
CA LEU A 15 -6.97 4.62 1.78
C LEU A 15 -7.06 3.56 0.68
N GLU A 16 -8.24 3.43 0.08
CA GLU A 16 -8.42 2.47 -1.01
C GLU A 16 -7.53 2.80 -2.22
N LYS A 17 -7.43 4.07 -2.54
CA LYS A 17 -6.55 4.53 -3.63
C LYS A 17 -5.09 4.30 -3.30
N ASP A 18 -4.70 4.61 -2.07
CA ASP A 18 -3.32 4.43 -1.62
C ASP A 18 -2.93 2.95 -1.63
N LEU A 19 -3.82 2.09 -1.15
CA LEU A 19 -3.56 0.65 -1.14
C LEU A 19 -3.39 0.11 -2.55
N GLU A 20 -4.22 0.55 -3.48
CA GLU A 20 -4.12 0.14 -4.88
C GLU A 20 -2.81 0.62 -5.50
N ALA A 21 -2.42 1.87 -5.24
CA ALA A 21 -1.18 2.43 -5.75
C ALA A 21 0.03 1.69 -5.19
N LEU A 22 0.01 1.38 -3.90
CA LEU A 22 1.11 0.64 -3.25
C LEU A 22 1.21 -0.78 -3.81
N ALA A 23 0.09 -1.43 -4.03
CA ALA A 23 0.08 -2.77 -4.62
C ALA A 23 0.67 -2.78 -6.02
N SER A 24 0.32 -1.77 -6.84
CA SER A 24 0.85 -1.63 -8.19
C SER A 24 2.36 -1.37 -8.17
N GLU A 25 2.81 -0.50 -7.28
CA GLU A 25 4.23 -0.19 -7.15
C GLU A 25 5.01 -1.44 -6.74
N LYS A 26 4.50 -2.17 -5.77
CA LYS A 26 5.13 -3.39 -5.29
C LYS A 26 5.25 -4.42 -6.41
N ALA A 27 4.18 -4.63 -7.16
CA ALA A 27 4.18 -5.58 -8.27
C ALA A 27 5.22 -5.21 -9.33
N GLY A 28 5.34 -3.92 -9.66
CA GLY A 28 6.34 -3.44 -10.59
C GLY A 28 7.76 -3.66 -10.12
N LEU A 29 8.01 -3.42 -8.84
CA LEU A 29 9.32 -3.64 -8.23
C LEU A 29 9.68 -5.12 -8.20
N GLU A 30 8.71 -5.97 -7.86
CA GLU A 30 8.93 -7.42 -7.84
C GLU A 30 9.25 -7.95 -9.24
N GLU A 31 8.58 -7.43 -10.25
CA GLU A 31 8.84 -7.79 -11.63
C GLU A 31 10.26 -7.43 -12.04
N LYS A 32 10.72 -6.25 -11.66
CA LYS A 32 12.11 -5.82 -11.92
C LYS A 32 13.12 -6.73 -11.22
N LEU A 33 12.84 -7.09 -9.98
CA LEU A 33 13.72 -8.01 -9.23
C LEU A 33 13.80 -9.36 -9.90
N ASN A 34 12.67 -9.86 -10.39
CA ASN A 34 12.60 -11.16 -11.05
C ASN A 34 13.26 -11.19 -12.43
N SER A 35 13.44 -10.02 -13.05
CA SER A 35 14.07 -9.94 -14.36
C SER A 35 15.55 -10.32 -14.33
N GLY A 36 16.19 -10.16 -13.16
CA GLY A 36 17.59 -10.48 -12.97
C GLY A 36 18.57 -9.55 -13.67
N SER A 37 18.08 -8.43 -14.19
CA SER A 37 18.88 -7.50 -14.95
C SER A 37 19.27 -6.22 -14.20
N LEU A 38 18.86 -6.08 -12.95
CA LEU A 38 19.15 -4.88 -12.17
C LEU A 38 20.54 -4.91 -11.57
N PRO A 39 21.26 -3.77 -11.60
CA PRO A 39 22.51 -3.64 -10.84
C PRO A 39 22.25 -3.81 -9.34
N TYR A 40 23.29 -4.22 -8.62
CA TYR A 40 23.19 -4.49 -7.19
C TYR A 40 22.55 -3.34 -6.39
N GLU A 41 22.98 -2.11 -6.66
CA GLU A 41 22.45 -0.95 -5.96
C GLU A 41 20.94 -0.76 -6.16
N GLU A 42 20.47 -1.00 -7.39
CA GLU A 42 19.05 -0.90 -7.69
C GLU A 42 18.26 -2.05 -7.09
N LEU A 43 18.85 -3.25 -7.05
CA LEU A 43 18.25 -4.39 -6.36
C LEU A 43 18.01 -4.06 -4.90
N GLN A 44 19.01 -3.47 -4.25
CA GLN A 44 18.95 -3.11 -2.85
C GLN A 44 17.85 -2.06 -2.60
N LYS A 45 17.81 -1.03 -3.43
CA LYS A 45 16.80 0.03 -3.31
C LYS A 45 15.39 -0.52 -3.52
N ALA A 46 15.22 -1.38 -4.51
CA ALA A 46 13.92 -1.98 -4.78
C ALA A 46 13.45 -2.84 -3.60
N SER A 47 14.35 -3.63 -3.03
CA SER A 47 14.03 -4.47 -1.87
C SER A 47 13.64 -3.63 -0.66
N GLU A 48 14.37 -2.54 -0.41
CA GLU A 48 14.06 -1.63 0.68
C GLU A 48 12.70 -0.97 0.48
N ARG A 49 12.40 -0.55 -0.75
CA ARG A 49 11.11 0.07 -1.03
C ARG A 49 9.96 -0.92 -0.87
N ILE A 50 10.16 -2.17 -1.26
CA ILE A 50 9.14 -3.21 -1.06
C ILE A 50 8.86 -3.39 0.43
N GLY A 51 9.90 -3.38 1.26
CA GLY A 51 9.73 -3.45 2.71
C GLY A 51 8.92 -2.29 3.25
N GLU A 52 9.21 -1.06 2.79
CA GLU A 52 8.44 0.12 3.17
C GLU A 52 6.98 0.03 2.74
N ILE A 53 6.75 -0.46 1.52
CA ILE A 53 5.40 -0.63 0.98
C ILE A 53 4.61 -1.61 1.83
N MET A 54 5.24 -2.70 2.26
CA MET A 54 4.58 -3.69 3.10
C MET A 54 4.14 -3.09 4.43
N GLU A 55 5.00 -2.28 5.06
CA GLU A 55 4.68 -1.60 6.30
C GLU A 55 3.55 -0.59 6.11
N LEU A 56 3.63 0.22 5.06
CA LEU A 56 2.60 1.20 4.74
C LEU A 56 1.26 0.53 4.45
N THR A 57 1.31 -0.58 3.73
CA THR A 57 0.11 -1.35 3.40
C THR A 57 -0.55 -1.87 4.68
N ASP A 58 0.22 -2.43 5.58
CA ASP A 58 -0.30 -2.94 6.85
C ASP A 58 -0.98 -1.86 7.67
N GLU A 59 -0.33 -0.69 7.79
CA GLU A 59 -0.89 0.44 8.53
C GLU A 59 -2.20 0.93 7.90
N LYS A 60 -2.21 1.07 6.59
CA LYS A 60 -3.38 1.56 5.88
C LYS A 60 -4.52 0.55 5.88
N GLU A 61 -4.21 -0.73 5.79
CA GLU A 61 -5.22 -1.77 5.86
C GLU A 61 -5.87 -1.82 7.24
N LEU A 62 -5.08 -1.62 8.28
CA LEU A 62 -5.59 -1.58 9.64
C LEU A 62 -6.59 -0.43 9.81
N ARG A 63 -6.23 0.75 9.34
CA ARG A 63 -7.12 1.90 9.39
C ARG A 63 -8.36 1.69 8.53
N TRP A 64 -8.19 1.09 7.36
CA TRP A 64 -9.29 0.76 6.47
C TRP A 64 -10.30 -0.17 7.17
N LEU A 65 -9.79 -1.17 7.88
CA LEU A 65 -10.64 -2.10 8.63
C LEU A 65 -11.42 -1.37 9.73
N GLU A 66 -10.75 -0.47 10.45
CA GLU A 66 -11.41 0.32 11.50
C GLU A 66 -12.57 1.12 10.93
N LEU A 67 -12.38 1.76 9.81
CA LEU A 67 -13.42 2.55 9.16
C LEU A 67 -14.53 1.66 8.59
N SER A 68 -14.15 0.53 8.00
CA SER A 68 -15.11 -0.41 7.41
C SER A 68 -16.01 -1.06 8.45
N GLU A 69 -15.52 -1.28 9.65
CA GLU A 69 -16.30 -1.86 10.74
C GLU A 69 -17.47 -0.98 11.16
N ASN A 70 -17.41 0.31 10.85
CA ASN A 70 -18.45 1.27 11.17
C ASN A 70 -19.54 1.40 10.10
N LEU A 71 -19.45 0.61 9.06
CA LEU A 71 -20.43 0.62 7.97
C LEU A 71 -21.69 -0.21 8.26
#